data_a61136f0c8f218ed6437d587e8334ffb
#
_entry.id   a61136f0c8f218ed6437d587e8334ffb
#
_cell.length_a   1.000
_cell.length_b   1.000
_cell.length_c   1.000
_cell.angle_alpha   90.00
_cell.angle_beta   90.00
_cell.angle_gamma   90.00
#
_symmetry.space_group_name_H-M   'P 1'
#
loop_
_entity.id
_entity.type
_entity.pdbx_description
1 polymer ?
#
loop_
_entity_poly.entity_id
_entity_poly.type
_entity_poly.pdbx_seq_one_letter_code
_entity_poly.pdbx_strand_id
1 'polypeptide(L)'
;MHGNLPRLRYDEIEASVVDMFEECDVHTWPLDPYYIASKLHYLLVPYSTLPDDEFLKAYNISEDAYSIVEEDPDSGMFRYVIYFNDGVPSPGRKRFSLFHEIGHCYLGHHDNRDDSLADIEEEEANHFAKYAMAAPPLIHLAGCKCPEDVVDSFRTSNEAGTYSFEFYQRWCCLPLSTIKEYERRLVKMFFPAA
;
A
#
# COMPACT_ATOMS: atom_id res chain seq x y z
N MET A 1 -18.31 -1.54 2.76
CA MET A 1 -18.41 -0.81 4.03
C MET A 1 -17.82 0.58 3.79
N HIS A 2 -18.56 1.65 4.09
CA HIS A 2 -17.97 2.99 4.07
C HIS A 2 -17.11 3.08 5.31
N GLY A 3 -15.83 3.38 5.14
CA GLY A 3 -14.92 3.55 6.24
C GLY A 3 -15.31 4.72 7.16
N ASN A 4 -14.85 4.67 8.40
CA ASN A 4 -15.17 5.64 9.44
C ASN A 4 -14.31 6.91 9.38
N LEU A 5 -13.34 6.98 8.44
CA LEU A 5 -12.45 8.14 8.34
C LEU A 5 -13.15 9.35 7.71
N PRO A 6 -12.83 10.57 8.15
CA PRO A 6 -13.25 11.79 7.47
C PRO A 6 -12.71 11.84 6.03
N ARG A 7 -13.49 12.43 5.10
CA ARG A 7 -13.08 12.54 3.69
C ARG A 7 -11.70 13.20 3.50
N LEU A 8 -11.40 14.22 4.29
CA LEU A 8 -10.10 14.88 4.25
C LEU A 8 -8.95 13.92 4.55
N ARG A 9 -9.16 12.97 5.49
CA ARG A 9 -8.13 11.99 5.84
C ARG A 9 -7.85 11.01 4.70
N TYR A 10 -8.87 10.58 3.95
CA TYR A 10 -8.67 9.79 2.73
C TYR A 10 -7.83 10.56 1.70
N ASP A 11 -8.14 11.85 1.46
CA ASP A 11 -7.35 12.70 0.55
C ASP A 11 -5.88 12.82 0.99
N GLU A 12 -5.61 12.92 2.30
CA GLU A 12 -4.25 12.96 2.86
C GLU A 12 -3.50 11.64 2.65
N ILE A 13 -4.14 10.51 2.88
CA ILE A 13 -3.54 9.17 2.67
C ILE A 13 -3.22 8.97 1.18
N GLU A 14 -4.13 9.30 0.29
CA GLU A 14 -3.92 9.20 -1.15
C GLU A 14 -2.77 10.11 -1.63
N ALA A 15 -2.66 11.32 -1.07
CA ALA A 15 -1.52 12.21 -1.31
C ALA A 15 -0.20 11.59 -0.82
N SER A 16 -0.20 10.99 0.39
CA SER A 16 0.98 10.31 0.93
C SER A 16 1.44 9.13 0.06
N VAL A 17 0.49 8.38 -0.55
CA VAL A 17 0.85 7.34 -1.53
C VAL A 17 1.55 7.93 -2.74
N VAL A 18 1.08 9.07 -3.25
CA VAL A 18 1.72 9.73 -4.40
C VAL A 18 3.09 10.29 -4.02
N ASP A 19 3.24 10.86 -2.82
CA ASP A 19 4.53 11.33 -2.29
C ASP A 19 5.53 10.16 -2.22
N MET A 20 5.11 9.01 -1.71
CA MET A 20 5.92 7.79 -1.68
C MET A 20 6.35 7.35 -3.09
N PHE A 21 5.46 7.43 -4.08
CA PHE A 21 5.80 7.05 -5.45
C PHE A 21 6.83 8.00 -6.06
N GLU A 22 6.72 9.30 -5.81
CA GLU A 22 7.72 10.29 -6.23
C GLU A 22 9.07 10.05 -5.55
N GLU A 23 9.08 9.83 -4.24
CA GLU A 23 10.29 9.51 -3.47
C GLU A 23 11.00 8.25 -3.98
N CYS A 24 10.22 7.22 -4.34
CA CYS A 24 10.74 5.96 -4.85
C CYS A 24 11.03 5.95 -6.36
N ASP A 25 10.77 7.04 -7.09
CA ASP A 25 10.95 7.13 -8.54
C ASP A 25 10.15 6.06 -9.32
N VAL A 26 8.85 5.93 -8.98
CA VAL A 26 7.95 4.92 -9.56
C VAL A 26 7.28 5.47 -10.81
N HIS A 27 7.42 4.74 -11.95
CA HIS A 27 6.88 5.15 -13.26
C HIS A 27 6.11 4.07 -14.01
N THR A 28 5.95 2.90 -13.43
CA THR A 28 5.30 1.75 -14.08
C THR A 28 4.37 1.01 -13.13
N TRP A 29 3.33 0.39 -13.68
CA TRP A 29 2.47 -0.57 -12.96
C TRP A 29 2.60 -1.98 -13.58
N PRO A 30 2.31 -3.03 -12.84
CA PRO A 30 1.92 -3.07 -11.42
C PRO A 30 3.08 -2.66 -10.51
N LEU A 31 2.77 -1.85 -9.49
CA LEU A 31 3.77 -1.40 -8.53
C LEU A 31 4.36 -2.58 -7.75
N ASP A 32 5.65 -2.54 -7.49
CA ASP A 32 6.36 -3.59 -6.78
C ASP A 32 6.65 -3.17 -5.32
N PRO A 33 5.99 -3.79 -4.31
CA PRO A 33 6.24 -3.46 -2.91
C PRO A 33 7.67 -3.76 -2.46
N TYR A 34 8.35 -4.73 -3.08
CA TYR A 34 9.76 -5.04 -2.77
C TYR A 34 10.69 -3.90 -3.22
N TYR A 35 10.43 -3.36 -4.41
CA TYR A 35 11.17 -2.20 -4.92
C TYR A 35 10.95 -0.99 -4.01
N ILE A 36 9.70 -0.69 -3.64
CA ILE A 36 9.35 0.44 -2.79
C ILE A 36 10.00 0.30 -1.41
N ALA A 37 9.86 -0.85 -0.74
CA ALA A 37 10.51 -1.09 0.55
C ALA A 37 12.03 -0.90 0.49
N SER A 38 12.66 -1.38 -0.60
CA SER A 38 14.10 -1.18 -0.83
C SER A 38 14.49 0.30 -0.96
N LYS A 39 13.68 1.10 -1.67
CA LYS A 39 13.92 2.55 -1.81
C LYS A 39 13.75 3.32 -0.51
N LEU A 40 12.78 2.91 0.31
CA LEU A 40 12.52 3.49 1.63
C LEU A 40 13.45 2.95 2.72
N HIS A 41 14.38 2.06 2.38
CA HIS A 41 15.29 1.40 3.33
C HIS A 41 14.57 0.58 4.41
N TYR A 42 13.38 0.04 4.11
CA TYR A 42 12.66 -0.89 4.96
C TYR A 42 13.22 -2.30 4.78
N LEU A 43 13.48 -3.01 5.87
CA LEU A 43 13.95 -4.39 5.82
C LEU A 43 12.75 -5.34 5.65
N LEU A 44 12.77 -6.15 4.61
CA LEU A 44 11.77 -7.21 4.39
C LEU A 44 12.32 -8.56 4.85
N VAL A 45 11.62 -9.22 5.78
CA VAL A 45 12.00 -10.52 6.35
C VAL A 45 10.92 -11.55 6.03
N PRO A 46 11.16 -12.48 5.07
CA PRO A 46 10.23 -13.56 4.81
C PRO A 46 10.14 -14.53 5.99
N TYR A 47 8.95 -14.99 6.34
CA TYR A 47 8.76 -15.97 7.41
C TYR A 47 9.53 -17.27 7.18
N SER A 48 9.68 -17.69 5.91
CA SER A 48 10.45 -18.90 5.56
C SER A 48 11.93 -18.84 5.93
N THR A 49 12.46 -17.65 6.22
CA THR A 49 13.86 -17.46 6.62
C THR A 49 14.08 -17.47 8.13
N LEU A 50 12.99 -17.49 8.90
CA LEU A 50 13.04 -17.50 10.36
C LEU A 50 13.31 -18.91 10.91
N PRO A 51 14.01 -19.05 12.06
CA PRO A 51 14.02 -20.29 12.82
C PRO A 51 12.60 -20.74 13.23
N ASP A 52 12.38 -22.04 13.42
CA ASP A 52 11.05 -22.60 13.67
C ASP A 52 10.29 -21.94 14.83
N ASP A 53 10.98 -21.61 15.91
CA ASP A 53 10.38 -20.94 17.08
C ASP A 53 10.03 -19.46 16.80
N GLU A 54 10.82 -18.78 16.00
CA GLU A 54 10.55 -17.40 15.56
C GLU A 54 9.44 -17.36 14.49
N PHE A 55 9.43 -18.33 13.57
CA PHE A 55 8.34 -18.51 12.62
C PHE A 55 6.99 -18.64 13.34
N LEU A 56 6.89 -19.50 14.35
CA LEU A 56 5.66 -19.69 15.10
C LEU A 56 5.22 -18.40 15.84
N LYS A 57 6.17 -17.65 16.37
CA LYS A 57 5.87 -16.35 17.01
C LYS A 57 5.35 -15.34 15.99
N ALA A 58 6.03 -15.22 14.86
CA ALA A 58 5.63 -14.32 13.77
C ALA A 58 4.22 -14.65 13.25
N TYR A 59 3.96 -15.92 12.99
CA TYR A 59 2.66 -16.41 12.51
C TYR A 59 1.53 -16.16 13.51
N ASN A 60 1.81 -16.23 14.82
CA ASN A 60 0.84 -15.92 15.88
C ASN A 60 0.56 -14.42 16.01
N ILE A 61 1.49 -13.55 15.62
CA ILE A 61 1.26 -12.10 15.55
C ILE A 61 0.36 -11.79 14.37
N SER A 62 0.73 -12.28 13.17
CA SER A 62 -0.05 -12.11 11.95
C SER A 62 0.15 -13.29 11.02
N GLU A 63 -0.94 -13.79 10.40
CA GLU A 63 -0.85 -14.82 9.36
C GLU A 63 -0.26 -14.30 8.05
N ASP A 64 -0.32 -12.99 7.80
CA ASP A 64 0.07 -12.38 6.55
C ASP A 64 1.37 -11.56 6.63
N ALA A 65 1.39 -10.53 7.45
CA ALA A 65 2.54 -9.65 7.67
C ALA A 65 2.34 -8.80 8.92
N TYR A 66 3.42 -8.27 9.45
CA TYR A 66 3.42 -7.21 10.46
C TYR A 66 4.71 -6.40 10.37
N SER A 67 4.67 -5.16 10.81
CA SER A 67 5.83 -4.28 10.84
C SER A 67 6.18 -3.84 12.25
N ILE A 68 7.46 -3.61 12.48
CA ILE A 68 8.01 -3.09 13.75
C ILE A 68 9.12 -2.09 13.47
N VAL A 69 9.50 -1.36 14.50
CA VAL A 69 10.72 -0.53 14.52
C VAL A 69 11.78 -1.24 15.33
N GLU A 70 12.93 -1.47 14.73
CA GLU A 70 14.11 -2.07 15.39
C GLU A 70 15.30 -1.12 15.36
N GLU A 71 16.16 -1.22 16.36
CA GLU A 71 17.47 -0.61 16.32
C GLU A 71 18.41 -1.48 15.46
N ASP A 72 19.01 -0.90 14.43
CA ASP A 72 19.99 -1.58 13.61
C ASP A 72 21.26 -1.81 14.42
N PRO A 73 21.71 -3.08 14.61
CA PRO A 73 22.82 -3.41 15.49
C PRO A 73 24.18 -2.86 15.02
N ASP A 74 24.32 -2.57 13.73
CA ASP A 74 25.58 -2.09 13.15
C ASP A 74 25.69 -0.56 13.19
N SER A 75 24.58 0.14 12.96
CA SER A 75 24.57 1.61 12.90
C SER A 75 24.01 2.29 14.16
N GLY A 76 23.25 1.56 15.00
CA GLY A 76 22.51 2.11 16.12
C GLY A 76 21.33 3.00 15.71
N MET A 77 20.97 3.01 14.43
CA MET A 77 19.84 3.77 13.92
C MET A 77 18.57 2.91 13.94
N PHE A 78 17.41 3.54 14.15
CA PHE A 78 16.13 2.84 14.02
C PHE A 78 15.77 2.65 12.56
N ARG A 79 15.22 1.47 12.24
CA ARG A 79 14.71 1.11 10.91
C ARG A 79 13.38 0.40 11.02
N TYR A 80 12.57 0.49 9.99
CA TYR A 80 11.37 -0.33 9.86
C TYR A 80 11.72 -1.71 9.34
N VAL A 81 11.15 -2.74 9.99
CA VAL A 81 11.27 -4.14 9.59
C VAL A 81 9.88 -4.70 9.35
N ILE A 82 9.65 -5.23 8.16
CA ILE A 82 8.38 -5.85 7.76
C ILE A 82 8.60 -7.35 7.64
N TYR A 83 8.01 -8.10 8.56
CA TYR A 83 7.94 -9.55 8.53
C TYR A 83 6.72 -9.96 7.71
N PHE A 84 6.89 -10.89 6.76
CA PHE A 84 5.78 -11.27 5.88
C PHE A 84 5.78 -12.77 5.56
N ASN A 85 4.58 -13.33 5.41
CA ASN A 85 4.38 -14.72 5.04
C ASN A 85 4.55 -14.90 3.52
N ASP A 86 5.73 -15.31 3.10
CA ASP A 86 6.04 -15.58 1.70
C ASP A 86 5.39 -16.89 1.18
N GLY A 87 4.88 -17.74 2.07
CA GLY A 87 4.12 -18.96 1.75
C GLY A 87 2.65 -18.71 1.37
N VAL A 88 2.12 -17.47 1.48
CA VAL A 88 0.75 -17.16 1.07
C VAL A 88 0.55 -17.46 -0.42
N PRO A 89 -0.42 -18.35 -0.80
CA PRO A 89 -0.57 -18.79 -2.19
C PRO A 89 -1.04 -17.69 -3.15
N SER A 90 -1.78 -16.69 -2.64
CA SER A 90 -2.31 -15.60 -3.46
C SER A 90 -1.28 -14.47 -3.61
N PRO A 91 -0.71 -14.25 -4.81
CA PRO A 91 0.21 -13.13 -5.04
C PRO A 91 -0.42 -11.76 -4.76
N GLY A 92 -1.69 -11.59 -5.08
CA GLY A 92 -2.43 -10.35 -4.82
C GLY A 92 -2.58 -10.06 -3.33
N ARG A 93 -2.88 -11.11 -2.50
CA ARG A 93 -2.96 -10.97 -1.04
C ARG A 93 -1.60 -10.61 -0.45
N LYS A 94 -0.53 -11.30 -0.86
CA LYS A 94 0.84 -10.98 -0.41
C LYS A 94 1.23 -9.54 -0.71
N ARG A 95 0.95 -9.07 -1.94
CA ARG A 95 1.23 -7.67 -2.33
C ARG A 95 0.42 -6.68 -1.50
N PHE A 96 -0.86 -6.99 -1.24
CA PHE A 96 -1.70 -6.15 -0.40
C PHE A 96 -1.15 -6.05 1.02
N SER A 97 -0.78 -7.18 1.65
CA SER A 97 -0.22 -7.21 2.99
C SER A 97 1.09 -6.41 3.08
N LEU A 98 1.96 -6.52 2.07
CA LEU A 98 3.19 -5.72 2.03
C LEU A 98 2.90 -4.22 1.90
N PHE A 99 1.96 -3.80 1.04
CA PHE A 99 1.58 -2.38 0.95
C PHE A 99 0.86 -1.87 2.21
N HIS A 100 0.13 -2.74 2.90
CA HIS A 100 -0.49 -2.42 4.18
C HIS A 100 0.57 -2.09 5.24
N GLU A 101 1.59 -2.94 5.37
CA GLU A 101 2.69 -2.71 6.32
C GLU A 101 3.57 -1.51 5.93
N ILE A 102 3.82 -1.32 4.63
CA ILE A 102 4.46 -0.09 4.13
C ILE A 102 3.61 1.13 4.50
N GLY A 103 2.29 1.02 4.45
CA GLY A 103 1.37 2.06 4.87
C GLY A 103 1.52 2.43 6.35
N HIS A 104 1.57 1.43 7.25
CA HIS A 104 1.83 1.67 8.67
C HIS A 104 3.15 2.40 8.90
N CYS A 105 4.22 1.96 8.24
CA CYS A 105 5.53 2.60 8.34
C CYS A 105 5.51 4.04 7.79
N TYR A 106 4.97 4.24 6.59
CA TYR A 106 5.01 5.53 5.89
C TYR A 106 4.11 6.59 6.53
N LEU A 107 2.97 6.18 7.10
CA LEU A 107 2.06 7.07 7.82
C LEU A 107 2.49 7.34 9.28
N GLY A 108 3.56 6.70 9.76
CA GLY A 108 4.13 6.93 11.08
C GLY A 108 3.33 6.30 12.24
N HIS A 109 2.56 5.23 11.99
CA HIS A 109 1.74 4.58 13.01
C HIS A 109 2.57 3.99 14.15
N HIS A 110 3.83 3.62 13.91
CA HIS A 110 4.74 3.11 14.95
C HIS A 110 5.22 4.17 15.94
N ASP A 111 5.06 5.46 15.62
CA ASP A 111 5.42 6.56 16.52
C ASP A 111 4.34 6.81 17.58
N ASN A 112 3.16 6.24 17.37
CA ASN A 112 2.00 6.42 18.24
C ASN A 112 1.94 5.27 19.26
N ARG A 113 1.71 5.63 20.53
CA ARG A 113 1.58 4.66 21.63
C ARG A 113 0.16 4.60 22.19
N ASP A 114 -0.80 5.18 21.46
CA ASP A 114 -2.19 5.21 21.89
C ASP A 114 -2.98 4.08 21.23
N ASP A 115 -3.12 2.97 21.95
CA ASP A 115 -3.87 1.78 21.49
C ASP A 115 -5.32 2.09 21.08
N SER A 116 -5.86 3.25 21.51
CA SER A 116 -7.21 3.67 21.11
C SER A 116 -7.33 4.07 19.64
N LEU A 117 -6.21 4.30 18.96
CA LEU A 117 -6.15 4.65 17.54
C LEU A 117 -5.94 3.43 16.62
N ALA A 118 -5.71 2.25 17.16
CA ALA A 118 -5.40 1.05 16.37
C ALA A 118 -6.41 0.76 15.25
N ASP A 119 -7.72 0.85 15.53
CA ASP A 119 -8.75 0.63 14.51
C ASP A 119 -8.70 1.69 13.39
N ILE A 120 -8.32 2.92 13.72
CA ILE A 120 -8.18 4.03 12.76
C ILE A 120 -6.93 3.80 11.90
N GLU A 121 -5.80 3.46 12.51
CA GLU A 121 -4.54 3.19 11.85
C GLU A 121 -4.64 1.99 10.90
N GLU A 122 -5.38 0.95 11.29
CA GLU A 122 -5.71 -0.18 10.43
C GLU A 122 -6.54 0.24 9.20
N GLU A 123 -7.53 1.11 9.38
CA GLU A 123 -8.33 1.62 8.27
C GLU A 123 -7.49 2.47 7.33
N GLU A 124 -6.59 3.30 7.85
CA GLU A 124 -5.66 4.13 7.10
C GLU A 124 -4.69 3.29 6.28
N ALA A 125 -4.05 2.29 6.88
CA ALA A 125 -3.14 1.36 6.21
C ALA A 125 -3.86 0.54 5.12
N ASN A 126 -5.10 0.11 5.39
CA ASN A 126 -5.94 -0.55 4.41
C ASN A 126 -6.25 0.34 3.21
N HIS A 127 -6.57 1.62 3.44
CA HIS A 127 -6.83 2.57 2.36
C HIS A 127 -5.55 2.87 1.56
N PHE A 128 -4.44 3.08 2.26
CA PHE A 128 -3.13 3.26 1.66
C PHE A 128 -2.78 2.10 0.71
N ALA A 129 -2.90 0.86 1.17
CA ALA A 129 -2.62 -0.33 0.36
C ALA A 129 -3.50 -0.42 -0.89
N LYS A 130 -4.81 -0.17 -0.74
CA LYS A 130 -5.77 -0.19 -1.86
C LYS A 130 -5.40 0.86 -2.91
N TYR A 131 -5.12 2.09 -2.49
CA TYR A 131 -4.75 3.17 -3.41
C TYR A 131 -3.38 2.92 -4.05
N ALA A 132 -2.39 2.45 -3.28
CA ALA A 132 -1.09 2.10 -3.80
C ALA A 132 -1.15 1.00 -4.86
N MET A 133 -2.01 -0.01 -4.68
CA MET A 133 -2.13 -1.10 -5.64
C MET A 133 -2.80 -0.71 -6.95
N ALA A 134 -3.88 0.09 -6.91
CA ALA A 134 -4.69 0.39 -8.08
C ALA A 134 -5.44 1.73 -7.91
N ALA A 135 -4.70 2.84 -7.93
CA ALA A 135 -5.28 4.18 -7.87
C ALA A 135 -6.20 4.47 -9.06
N PRO A 136 -7.36 5.12 -8.86
CA PRO A 136 -8.29 5.44 -9.95
C PRO A 136 -7.67 6.12 -11.16
N PRO A 137 -6.77 7.12 -11.04
CA PRO A 137 -6.11 7.69 -12.20
C PRO A 137 -5.27 6.69 -12.99
N LEU A 138 -4.60 5.72 -12.34
CA LEU A 138 -3.81 4.68 -13.01
C LEU A 138 -4.71 3.65 -13.71
N ILE A 139 -5.85 3.28 -13.10
CA ILE A 139 -6.87 2.43 -13.74
C ILE A 139 -7.38 3.08 -15.02
N HIS A 140 -7.62 4.41 -14.98
CA HIS A 140 -8.02 5.18 -16.15
C HIS A 140 -6.95 5.16 -17.25
N LEU A 141 -5.70 5.40 -16.89
CA LEU A 141 -4.57 5.39 -17.82
C LEU A 141 -4.30 4.01 -18.42
N ALA A 142 -4.50 2.94 -17.64
CA ALA A 142 -4.42 1.56 -18.11
C ALA A 142 -5.57 1.18 -19.08
N GLY A 143 -6.61 2.01 -19.16
CA GLY A 143 -7.77 1.77 -20.04
C GLY A 143 -8.67 0.63 -19.58
N CYS A 144 -8.66 0.28 -18.29
CA CYS A 144 -9.47 -0.79 -17.74
C CYS A 144 -10.98 -0.50 -17.90
N LYS A 145 -11.75 -1.51 -18.33
CA LYS A 145 -13.18 -1.39 -18.61
C LYS A 145 -14.04 -2.29 -17.73
N CYS A 146 -13.42 -3.24 -17.05
CA CYS A 146 -14.08 -4.17 -16.14
C CYS A 146 -13.13 -4.53 -14.97
N PRO A 147 -13.64 -5.17 -13.89
CA PRO A 147 -12.82 -5.62 -12.77
C PRO A 147 -11.66 -6.53 -13.18
N GLU A 148 -11.88 -7.41 -14.16
CA GLU A 148 -10.89 -8.36 -14.66
C GLU A 148 -9.69 -7.64 -15.27
N ASP A 149 -9.91 -6.53 -16.00
CA ASP A 149 -8.82 -5.71 -16.54
C ASP A 149 -7.95 -5.12 -15.41
N VAL A 150 -8.56 -4.76 -14.27
CA VAL A 150 -7.83 -4.27 -13.08
C VAL A 150 -7.02 -5.39 -12.46
N VAL A 151 -7.61 -6.60 -12.30
CA VAL A 151 -6.89 -7.78 -11.80
C VAL A 151 -5.65 -8.06 -12.62
N ASP A 152 -5.79 -8.08 -13.93
CA ASP A 152 -4.70 -8.40 -14.87
C ASP A 152 -3.62 -7.31 -14.90
N SER A 153 -4.03 -6.03 -15.01
CA SER A 153 -3.11 -4.90 -15.14
C SER A 153 -2.35 -4.61 -13.85
N PHE A 154 -3.02 -4.74 -12.69
CA PHE A 154 -2.46 -4.35 -11.39
C PHE A 154 -2.09 -5.55 -10.50
N ARG A 155 -2.34 -6.79 -10.96
CA ARG A 155 -2.06 -8.05 -10.23
C ARG A 155 -2.68 -8.06 -8.84
N THR A 156 -3.92 -7.63 -8.75
CA THR A 156 -4.74 -7.68 -7.54
C THR A 156 -5.42 -9.05 -7.39
N SER A 157 -6.06 -9.30 -6.25
CA SER A 157 -7.05 -10.38 -6.14
C SER A 157 -8.34 -9.99 -6.88
N ASN A 158 -9.20 -10.97 -7.20
CA ASN A 158 -10.51 -10.70 -7.83
C ASN A 158 -11.36 -9.75 -6.97
N GLU A 159 -11.38 -9.94 -5.67
CA GLU A 159 -12.11 -9.10 -4.73
C GLU A 159 -11.56 -7.66 -4.73
N ALA A 160 -10.23 -7.51 -4.63
CA ALA A 160 -9.58 -6.20 -4.65
C ALA A 160 -9.77 -5.49 -6.01
N GLY A 161 -9.69 -6.22 -7.13
CA GLY A 161 -9.95 -5.69 -8.47
C GLY A 161 -11.37 -5.18 -8.64
N THR A 162 -12.36 -5.93 -8.13
CA THR A 162 -13.77 -5.50 -8.14
C THR A 162 -13.95 -4.22 -7.33
N TYR A 163 -13.42 -4.18 -6.10
CA TYR A 163 -13.50 -3.00 -5.25
C TYR A 163 -12.82 -1.78 -5.88
N SER A 164 -11.62 -1.95 -6.44
CA SER A 164 -10.87 -0.86 -7.07
C SER A 164 -11.58 -0.33 -8.32
N PHE A 165 -12.21 -1.22 -9.11
CA PHE A 165 -12.98 -0.83 -10.28
C PHE A 165 -14.25 -0.06 -9.90
N GLU A 166 -14.98 -0.47 -8.87
CA GLU A 166 -16.11 0.29 -8.33
C GLU A 166 -15.68 1.67 -7.80
N PHE A 167 -14.53 1.75 -7.15
CA PHE A 167 -13.96 3.02 -6.70
C PHE A 167 -13.62 3.93 -7.89
N TYR A 168 -12.98 3.38 -8.92
CA TYR A 168 -12.70 4.06 -10.17
C TYR A 168 -13.97 4.56 -10.88
N GLN A 169 -15.05 3.75 -10.95
CA GLN A 169 -16.31 4.19 -11.53
C GLN A 169 -16.89 5.40 -10.80
N ARG A 170 -16.85 5.42 -9.46
CA ARG A 170 -17.26 6.59 -8.67
C ARG A 170 -16.39 7.81 -8.95
N TRP A 171 -15.08 7.60 -9.06
CA TRP A 171 -14.12 8.66 -9.42
C TRP A 171 -14.42 9.26 -10.81
N CYS A 172 -14.75 8.45 -11.80
CA CYS A 172 -15.13 8.90 -13.15
C CYS A 172 -16.41 9.77 -13.18
N CYS A 173 -17.29 9.64 -12.18
CA CYS A 173 -18.50 10.44 -12.06
C CYS A 173 -18.23 11.84 -11.46
N LEU A 174 -17.01 12.11 -10.98
CA LEU A 174 -16.66 13.38 -10.39
C LEU A 174 -16.42 14.44 -11.49
N PRO A 175 -16.79 15.73 -11.26
CA PRO A 175 -16.44 16.81 -12.17
C PRO A 175 -14.91 16.94 -12.29
N LEU A 176 -14.41 17.28 -13.48
CA LEU A 176 -12.97 17.50 -13.71
C LEU A 176 -12.36 18.56 -12.78
N SER A 177 -13.15 19.51 -12.32
CA SER A 177 -12.73 20.54 -11.35
C SER A 177 -12.41 19.99 -9.97
N THR A 178 -12.79 18.75 -9.67
CA THR A 178 -12.52 18.09 -8.39
C THR A 178 -11.26 17.22 -8.40
N ILE A 179 -10.58 17.09 -9.56
CA ILE A 179 -9.30 16.39 -9.65
C ILE A 179 -8.29 17.07 -8.72
N LYS A 180 -7.75 16.29 -7.81
CA LYS A 180 -6.82 16.74 -6.77
C LYS A 180 -5.42 16.98 -7.37
N GLU A 181 -4.62 17.80 -6.68
CA GLU A 181 -3.25 18.08 -7.14
C GLU A 181 -2.37 16.81 -7.13
N TYR A 182 -2.47 15.98 -6.10
CA TYR A 182 -1.74 14.70 -6.05
C TYR A 182 -2.12 13.75 -7.19
N GLU A 183 -3.39 13.74 -7.64
CA GLU A 183 -3.81 12.93 -8.79
C GLU A 183 -3.17 13.41 -10.10
N ARG A 184 -3.02 14.76 -10.27
CA ARG A 184 -2.33 15.35 -11.42
C ARG A 184 -0.84 15.00 -11.40
N ARG A 185 -0.21 15.00 -10.23
CA ARG A 185 1.18 14.59 -10.04
C ARG A 185 1.34 13.13 -10.42
N LEU A 186 0.45 12.26 -9.91
CA LEU A 186 0.44 10.84 -10.23
C LEU A 186 0.36 10.60 -11.75
N VAL A 187 -0.56 11.26 -12.44
CA VAL A 187 -0.68 11.14 -13.90
C VAL A 187 0.60 11.57 -14.63
N LYS A 188 1.23 12.69 -14.20
CA LYS A 188 2.48 13.18 -14.81
C LYS A 188 3.65 12.22 -14.64
N MET A 189 3.73 11.50 -13.51
CA MET A 189 4.80 10.51 -13.25
C MET A 189 4.76 9.38 -14.26
N PHE A 190 3.57 8.91 -14.60
CA PHE A 190 3.40 7.77 -15.51
C PHE A 190 3.29 8.16 -16.99
N PHE A 191 2.99 9.41 -17.26
CA PHE A 191 2.92 9.99 -18.61
C PHE A 191 3.57 11.36 -18.62
N PRO A 192 4.92 11.43 -18.55
CA PRO A 192 5.60 12.70 -18.69
C PRO A 192 5.26 13.29 -20.07
N ALA A 193 4.81 14.56 -20.06
CA ALA A 193 4.56 15.27 -21.30
C ALA A 193 5.86 15.31 -22.12
N ALA A 194 5.77 14.87 -23.39
CA ALA A 194 6.89 14.87 -24.34
C ALA A 194 7.35 16.31 -24.66
#